data_e446643ae476409f66020fe4e614889d
#
_entry.id   e446643ae476409f66020fe4e614889d
#
_cell.length_a   1.000
_cell.length_b   1.000
_cell.length_c   1.000
_cell.angle_alpha   90.00
_cell.angle_beta   90.00
_cell.angle_gamma   90.00
#
_symmetry.space_group_name_H-M   'P 1'
#
loop_
_entity.id
_entity.type
_entity.pdbx_description
1 polymer ?
#
loop_
_entity_poly.entity_id
_entity_poly.type
_entity_poly.pdbx_seq_one_letter_code
_entity_poly.pdbx_strand_id
1 'polypeptide(L)'
;MGRSRRTIPEELLLLALDPATGTTAQPQSLDLGLAGAQLVELALAGRIAPDGDRIAVVMPRPTGDPTLDSALELLRRRGSPVRAVHWIGGPRLGLRQTYLSHLERCGMVHAVAGQMCGVLPTTRYQATETAISREIKSRLDSAIRTGVPPDPRTAALAALAHAVGLGKHLYPGNEGRSSRSRLRDLIRHDPMGGLVAHAVMDVQNGVGAQPRRNPAQGAPSAPVGARPVGGVPMQPQRGGMARVPAH
;
A
#
# COMPACT_ATOMS: atom_id res chain seq x y z
N MET A 1 19.07 -17.08 21.77
CA MET A 1 18.00 -16.80 20.79
C MET A 1 18.51 -15.76 19.82
N GLY A 2 18.78 -16.12 18.56
CA GLY A 2 19.25 -15.18 17.54
C GLY A 2 18.19 -14.10 17.34
N ARG A 3 18.58 -12.82 17.42
CA ARG A 3 17.70 -11.70 17.05
C ARG A 3 17.28 -11.93 15.60
N SER A 4 16.03 -12.29 15.38
CA SER A 4 15.45 -12.33 14.02
C SER A 4 15.70 -10.98 13.37
N ARG A 5 16.20 -10.98 12.12
CA ARG A 5 16.46 -9.76 11.37
C ARG A 5 15.15 -9.00 11.20
N ARG A 6 15.12 -7.71 11.57
CA ARG A 6 13.95 -6.84 11.39
C ARG A 6 13.55 -6.76 9.93
N THR A 7 12.25 -6.72 9.67
CA THR A 7 11.71 -6.55 8.33
C THR A 7 11.75 -5.08 7.88
N ILE A 8 11.73 -4.81 6.58
CA ILE A 8 11.69 -3.43 6.05
C ILE A 8 10.48 -2.64 6.57
N PRO A 9 9.26 -3.21 6.67
CA PRO A 9 8.14 -2.51 7.30
C PRO A 9 8.42 -2.07 8.74
N GLU A 10 9.05 -2.93 9.54
CA GLU A 10 9.42 -2.61 10.93
C GLU A 10 10.46 -1.49 10.99
N GLU A 11 11.51 -1.58 10.16
CA GLU A 11 12.54 -0.54 10.09
C GLU A 11 11.96 0.81 9.63
N LEU A 12 11.08 0.82 8.64
CA LEU A 12 10.41 2.03 8.16
C LEU A 12 9.54 2.66 9.27
N LEU A 13 8.80 1.82 9.99
CA LEU A 13 7.94 2.27 11.08
C LEU A 13 8.78 2.87 12.24
N LEU A 14 9.88 2.21 12.63
CA LEU A 14 10.79 2.70 13.66
C LEU A 14 11.46 4.03 13.27
N LEU A 15 11.77 4.25 11.99
CA LEU A 15 12.27 5.52 11.48
C LEU A 15 11.21 6.63 11.51
N ALA A 16 9.93 6.28 11.39
CA ALA A 16 8.83 7.24 11.41
C ALA A 16 8.37 7.61 12.82
N LEU A 17 8.75 6.84 13.85
CA LEU A 17 8.42 7.15 15.23
C LEU A 17 9.26 8.32 15.74
N ASP A 18 8.59 9.34 16.25
CA ASP A 18 9.22 10.44 16.97
C ASP A 18 9.55 9.98 18.40
N PRO A 19 10.83 9.93 18.79
CA PRO A 19 11.23 9.41 20.09
C PRO A 19 10.78 10.29 21.28
N ALA A 20 10.51 11.58 21.05
CA ALA A 20 10.09 12.49 22.09
C ALA A 20 8.60 12.46 22.34
N THR A 21 7.81 12.36 21.27
CA THR A 21 6.34 12.46 21.34
C THR A 21 5.63 11.12 21.25
N GLY A 22 6.29 10.07 20.75
CA GLY A 22 5.69 8.77 20.46
C GLY A 22 4.67 8.80 19.34
N THR A 23 4.66 9.86 18.52
CA THR A 23 3.80 9.97 17.36
C THR A 23 4.51 9.48 16.09
N THR A 24 3.74 9.08 15.08
CA THR A 24 4.30 8.71 13.79
C THR A 24 4.31 9.90 12.85
N ALA A 25 5.45 10.17 12.22
CA ALA A 25 5.56 11.14 11.14
C ALA A 25 4.81 10.64 9.90
N GLN A 26 4.16 11.56 9.17
CA GLN A 26 3.50 11.28 7.89
C GLN A 26 2.53 10.07 7.92
N PRO A 27 1.57 9.98 8.86
CA PRO A 27 0.82 8.76 9.13
C PRO A 27 0.09 8.19 7.91
N GLN A 28 -0.48 9.03 7.05
CA GLN A 28 -1.21 8.59 5.84
C GLN A 28 -0.26 8.02 4.78
N SER A 29 0.83 8.72 4.48
CA SER A 29 1.86 8.26 3.55
C SER A 29 2.58 7.02 4.09
N LEU A 30 2.75 6.93 5.40
CA LEU A 30 3.38 5.79 6.06
C LEU A 30 2.58 4.50 5.85
N ASP A 31 1.24 4.53 5.90
CA ASP A 31 0.42 3.36 5.63
C ASP A 31 0.63 2.82 4.20
N LEU A 32 0.77 3.72 3.22
CA LEU A 32 1.14 3.34 1.84
C LEU A 32 2.56 2.78 1.80
N GLY A 33 3.49 3.42 2.51
CA GLY A 33 4.88 2.95 2.61
C GLY A 33 5.01 1.57 3.23
N LEU A 34 4.22 1.26 4.26
CA LEU A 34 4.20 -0.07 4.88
C LEU A 34 3.71 -1.15 3.91
N ALA A 35 2.68 -0.85 3.10
CA ALA A 35 2.23 -1.75 2.06
C ALA A 35 3.30 -1.97 0.98
N GLY A 36 4.04 -0.92 0.62
CA GLY A 36 5.19 -1.01 -0.27
C GLY A 36 6.35 -1.78 0.34
N ALA A 37 6.63 -1.56 1.61
CA ALA A 37 7.69 -2.23 2.36
C ALA A 37 7.47 -3.75 2.45
N GLN A 38 6.20 -4.21 2.53
CA GLN A 38 5.87 -5.64 2.42
C GLN A 38 6.31 -6.22 1.07
N LEU A 39 6.08 -5.49 -0.03
CA LEU A 39 6.50 -5.94 -1.34
C LEU A 39 8.02 -6.03 -1.44
N VAL A 40 8.73 -5.03 -0.94
CA VAL A 40 10.20 -5.06 -0.91
C VAL A 40 10.71 -6.25 -0.10
N GLU A 41 10.18 -6.48 1.09
CA GLU A 41 10.60 -7.62 1.92
C GLU A 41 10.33 -8.97 1.26
N LEU A 42 9.15 -9.14 0.64
CA LEU A 42 8.81 -10.33 -0.14
C LEU A 42 9.75 -10.54 -1.34
N ALA A 43 10.19 -9.46 -2.00
CA ALA A 43 11.15 -9.54 -3.09
C ALA A 43 12.54 -9.93 -2.59
N LEU A 44 13.01 -9.34 -1.48
CA LEU A 44 14.26 -9.71 -0.83
C LEU A 44 14.26 -11.17 -0.35
N ALA A 45 13.09 -11.69 0.02
CA ALA A 45 12.90 -13.09 0.36
C ALA A 45 12.76 -14.00 -0.88
N GLY A 46 12.82 -13.47 -2.11
CA GLY A 46 12.68 -14.22 -3.36
C GLY A 46 11.27 -14.78 -3.59
N ARG A 47 10.23 -14.19 -3.00
CA ARG A 47 8.84 -14.62 -3.14
C ARG A 47 8.16 -13.97 -4.32
N ILE A 48 8.51 -12.74 -4.61
CA ILE A 48 7.99 -11.96 -5.73
C ILE A 48 9.15 -11.32 -6.51
N ALA A 49 8.87 -10.93 -7.75
CA ALA A 49 9.80 -10.19 -8.59
C ALA A 49 9.08 -9.05 -9.33
N PRO A 50 9.79 -7.97 -9.70
CA PRO A 50 9.25 -6.92 -10.55
C PRO A 50 9.04 -7.46 -11.98
N ASP A 51 7.94 -7.05 -12.62
CA ASP A 51 7.57 -7.33 -14.00
C ASP A 51 7.01 -6.03 -14.61
N GLY A 52 7.90 -5.17 -15.09
CA GLY A 52 7.58 -3.80 -15.49
C GLY A 52 7.01 -2.98 -14.31
N ASP A 53 5.78 -2.47 -14.46
CA ASP A 53 5.04 -1.76 -13.40
C ASP A 53 4.24 -2.71 -12.48
N ARG A 54 4.41 -4.01 -12.70
CA ARG A 54 3.71 -5.08 -12.00
C ARG A 54 4.64 -5.89 -11.10
N ILE A 55 4.03 -6.73 -10.31
CA ILE A 55 4.68 -7.61 -9.35
C ILE A 55 4.17 -9.01 -9.60
N ALA A 56 5.07 -9.92 -9.90
CA ALA A 56 4.80 -11.33 -10.12
C ALA A 56 5.17 -12.15 -8.88
N VAL A 57 4.30 -13.09 -8.49
CA VAL A 57 4.63 -14.11 -7.50
C VAL A 57 5.47 -15.19 -8.20
N VAL A 58 6.73 -15.34 -7.77
CA VAL A 58 7.68 -16.30 -8.35
C VAL A 58 7.85 -17.54 -7.48
N MET A 59 7.69 -17.40 -6.16
CA MET A 59 7.80 -18.51 -5.23
C MET A 59 6.75 -18.39 -4.12
N PRO A 60 5.63 -19.10 -4.18
CA PRO A 60 4.53 -18.99 -3.22
C PRO A 60 4.79 -19.80 -1.93
N ARG A 61 6.01 -19.75 -1.39
CA ARG A 61 6.37 -20.38 -0.11
C ARG A 61 6.34 -19.36 1.02
N PRO A 62 5.84 -19.71 2.20
CA PRO A 62 5.86 -18.84 3.37
C PRO A 62 7.27 -18.29 3.67
N THR A 63 7.31 -17.09 4.23
CA THR A 63 8.53 -16.44 4.74
C THR A 63 8.79 -16.79 6.19
N GLY A 64 7.74 -17.20 6.91
CA GLY A 64 7.73 -17.40 8.36
C GLY A 64 7.29 -16.16 9.15
N ASP A 65 7.05 -15.03 8.48
CA ASP A 65 6.42 -13.85 9.07
C ASP A 65 4.92 -13.85 8.73
N PRO A 66 4.01 -13.93 9.71
CA PRO A 66 2.58 -14.04 9.45
C PRO A 66 1.99 -12.87 8.65
N THR A 67 2.55 -11.65 8.83
CA THR A 67 2.06 -10.44 8.14
C THR A 67 2.49 -10.45 6.68
N LEU A 68 3.72 -10.85 6.40
CA LEU A 68 4.24 -11.02 5.05
C LEU A 68 3.57 -12.19 4.33
N ASP A 69 3.35 -13.31 5.04
CA ASP A 69 2.70 -14.48 4.48
C ASP A 69 1.24 -14.20 4.10
N SER A 70 0.54 -13.40 4.91
CA SER A 70 -0.80 -12.90 4.57
C SER A 70 -0.80 -12.00 3.34
N ALA A 71 0.22 -11.15 3.19
CA ALA A 71 0.39 -10.31 2.00
C ALA A 71 0.68 -11.15 0.74
N LEU A 72 1.55 -12.14 0.85
CA LEU A 72 1.89 -13.07 -0.24
C LEU A 72 0.65 -13.85 -0.70
N GLU A 73 -0.13 -14.37 0.23
CA GLU A 73 -1.36 -15.11 -0.08
C GLU A 73 -2.39 -14.19 -0.75
N LEU A 74 -2.53 -12.95 -0.31
CA LEU A 74 -3.43 -11.98 -0.94
C LEU A 74 -2.99 -11.63 -2.38
N LEU A 75 -1.66 -11.49 -2.63
CA LEU A 75 -1.12 -11.31 -3.98
C LEU A 75 -1.48 -12.51 -4.87
N ARG A 76 -1.31 -13.72 -4.36
CA ARG A 76 -1.64 -14.96 -5.06
C ARG A 76 -3.12 -15.03 -5.44
N ARG A 77 -4.02 -14.69 -4.50
CA ARG A 77 -5.48 -14.70 -4.73
C ARG A 77 -5.96 -13.65 -5.72
N ARG A 78 -5.29 -12.51 -5.81
CA ARG A 78 -5.64 -11.45 -6.76
C ARG A 78 -5.27 -11.76 -8.21
N GLY A 79 -4.53 -12.84 -8.44
CA GLY A 79 -3.97 -13.18 -9.75
C GLY A 79 -2.71 -12.35 -10.05
N SER A 80 -1.58 -13.04 -10.15
CA SER A 80 -0.28 -12.47 -10.53
C SER A 80 -0.17 -12.38 -12.06
N PRO A 81 0.45 -11.33 -12.63
CA PRO A 81 1.07 -10.17 -11.97
C PRO A 81 0.09 -9.03 -11.63
N VAL A 82 0.29 -8.38 -10.48
CA VAL A 82 -0.52 -7.26 -9.95
C VAL A 82 0.23 -5.95 -10.11
N ARG A 83 -0.43 -4.88 -10.57
CA ARG A 83 0.21 -3.54 -10.61
C ARG A 83 0.54 -3.06 -9.20
N ALA A 84 1.78 -2.55 -9.00
CA ALA A 84 2.26 -2.07 -7.71
C ALA A 84 1.35 -0.96 -7.14
N VAL A 85 0.91 -0.02 -7.98
CA VAL A 85 0.01 1.08 -7.59
C VAL A 85 -1.34 0.56 -7.06
N HIS A 86 -1.90 -0.50 -7.64
CA HIS A 86 -3.16 -1.10 -7.17
C HIS A 86 -2.99 -1.88 -5.87
N TRP A 87 -1.80 -2.48 -5.66
CA TRP A 87 -1.49 -3.08 -4.38
C TRP A 87 -1.39 -2.03 -3.29
N ILE A 88 -0.58 -1.00 -3.51
CA ILE A 88 -0.30 0.06 -2.53
C ILE A 88 -1.54 0.92 -2.24
N GLY A 89 -2.34 1.26 -3.26
CA GLY A 89 -3.59 2.02 -3.11
C GLY A 89 -4.78 1.21 -2.60
N GLY A 90 -4.64 -0.11 -2.44
CA GLY A 90 -5.72 -0.96 -1.93
C GLY A 90 -6.03 -0.74 -0.45
N PRO A 91 -7.15 -1.29 0.06
CA PRO A 91 -7.54 -1.16 1.46
C PRO A 91 -6.50 -1.80 2.38
N ARG A 92 -5.99 -1.03 3.34
CA ARG A 92 -4.93 -1.40 4.30
C ARG A 92 -5.31 -1.06 5.73
N LEU A 93 -6.59 -1.23 6.07
CA LEU A 93 -7.08 -0.92 7.42
C LEU A 93 -6.25 -1.68 8.47
N GLY A 94 -5.65 -0.92 9.39
CA GLY A 94 -4.95 -1.48 10.53
C GLY A 94 -3.53 -2.00 10.28
N LEU A 95 -2.95 -1.88 9.06
CA LEU A 95 -1.61 -2.41 8.78
C LEU A 95 -0.55 -1.81 9.73
N ARG A 96 -0.56 -0.49 9.91
CA ARG A 96 0.34 0.18 10.87
C ARG A 96 0.15 -0.33 12.28
N GLN A 97 -1.10 -0.51 12.71
CA GLN A 97 -1.40 -1.04 14.04
C GLN A 97 -0.90 -2.48 14.20
N THR A 98 -1.02 -3.30 13.17
CA THR A 98 -0.48 -4.68 13.16
C THR A 98 1.02 -4.68 13.41
N TYR A 99 1.78 -3.83 12.72
CA TYR A 99 3.23 -3.71 12.92
C TYR A 99 3.57 -3.10 14.29
N LEU A 100 2.84 -2.08 14.76
CA LEU A 100 3.04 -1.51 16.10
C LEU A 100 2.83 -2.56 17.18
N SER A 101 1.74 -3.35 17.11
CA SER A 101 1.46 -4.42 18.05
C SER A 101 2.51 -5.54 17.99
N HIS A 102 3.07 -5.81 16.79
CA HIS A 102 4.19 -6.76 16.67
C HIS A 102 5.45 -6.22 17.34
N LEU A 103 5.82 -4.96 17.07
CA LEU A 103 6.99 -4.32 17.69
C LEU A 103 6.86 -4.23 19.22
N GLU A 104 5.64 -4.00 19.73
CA GLU A 104 5.34 -3.98 21.16
C GLU A 104 5.53 -5.37 21.78
N ARG A 105 5.01 -6.43 21.18
CA ARG A 105 5.24 -7.81 21.63
C ARG A 105 6.72 -8.21 21.64
N CYS A 106 7.49 -7.65 20.70
CA CYS A 106 8.95 -7.86 20.65
C CYS A 106 9.71 -6.94 21.63
N GLY A 107 9.02 -6.09 22.41
CA GLY A 107 9.62 -5.16 23.34
C GLY A 107 10.40 -4.01 22.71
N MET A 108 10.21 -3.77 21.41
CA MET A 108 10.90 -2.69 20.68
C MET A 108 10.22 -1.33 20.83
N VAL A 109 8.92 -1.32 21.08
CA VAL A 109 8.14 -0.13 21.44
C VAL A 109 7.23 -0.45 22.60
N HIS A 110 6.76 0.56 23.30
CA HIS A 110 5.71 0.44 24.33
C HIS A 110 4.62 1.46 24.08
N ALA A 111 3.38 1.04 24.32
CA ALA A 111 2.22 1.92 24.22
C ALA A 111 2.19 2.85 25.44
N VAL A 112 1.96 4.14 25.18
CA VAL A 112 1.78 5.16 26.21
C VAL A 112 0.40 5.79 25.99
N ALA A 113 -0.41 5.81 27.04
CA ALA A 113 -1.68 6.51 26.99
C ALA A 113 -1.43 8.02 26.80
N GLY A 114 -2.10 8.60 25.82
CA GLY A 114 -2.04 10.02 25.53
C GLY A 114 -3.45 10.62 25.43
N GLN A 115 -3.51 11.93 25.32
CA GLN A 115 -4.75 12.65 25.02
C GLN A 115 -4.54 13.55 23.82
N MET A 116 -5.45 13.52 22.86
CA MET A 116 -5.49 14.45 21.75
C MET A 116 -6.47 15.55 22.08
N CYS A 117 -6.03 16.82 22.00
CA CYS A 117 -6.84 18.00 22.36
C CYS A 117 -7.41 17.94 23.80
N GLY A 118 -6.73 17.25 24.73
CA GLY A 118 -7.13 17.20 26.15
C GLY A 118 -8.35 16.34 26.47
N VAL A 119 -9.05 15.78 25.48
CA VAL A 119 -10.34 15.09 25.67
C VAL A 119 -10.37 13.68 25.05
N LEU A 120 -9.77 13.49 23.88
CA LEU A 120 -9.84 12.21 23.18
C LEU A 120 -8.65 11.30 23.57
N PRO A 121 -8.92 10.09 24.12
CA PRO A 121 -7.85 9.15 24.42
C PRO A 121 -7.16 8.74 23.11
N THR A 122 -5.84 8.76 23.14
CA THR A 122 -5.01 8.31 22.02
C THR A 122 -3.89 7.41 22.55
N THR A 123 -3.46 6.48 21.75
CA THR A 123 -2.29 5.65 22.05
C THR A 123 -1.10 6.16 21.27
N ARG A 124 0.00 6.43 21.96
CA ARG A 124 1.30 6.78 21.39
C ARG A 124 2.24 5.61 21.59
N TYR A 125 3.25 5.49 20.73
CA TYR A 125 4.22 4.40 20.81
C TYR A 125 5.62 4.98 20.92
N GLN A 126 6.29 4.69 22.01
CA GLN A 126 7.67 5.12 22.23
C GLN A 126 8.61 3.95 21.99
N ALA A 127 9.72 4.20 21.29
CA ALA A 127 10.76 3.20 21.11
C ALA A 127 11.42 2.90 22.46
N THR A 128 11.44 1.63 22.85
CA THR A 128 12.07 1.15 24.09
C THR A 128 13.59 1.35 24.03
N GLU A 129 14.18 1.07 22.86
CA GLU A 129 15.60 1.27 22.61
C GLU A 129 15.78 2.24 21.44
N THR A 130 16.04 3.50 21.75
CA THR A 130 16.43 4.50 20.73
C THR A 130 17.71 4.11 19.96
N ALA A 131 18.50 3.18 20.52
CA ALA A 131 19.66 2.58 19.86
C ALA A 131 19.31 1.90 18.53
N ILE A 132 18.14 1.22 18.45
CA ILE A 132 17.69 0.54 17.22
C ILE A 132 17.41 1.55 16.12
N SER A 133 16.61 2.58 16.40
CA SER A 133 16.31 3.63 15.42
C SER A 133 17.58 4.38 15.00
N ARG A 134 18.51 4.58 15.92
CA ARG A 134 19.83 5.17 15.63
C ARG A 134 20.70 4.28 14.74
N GLU A 135 20.68 2.96 14.96
CA GLU A 135 21.39 1.99 14.13
C GLU A 135 20.86 2.05 12.66
N ILE A 136 19.53 1.99 12.50
CA ILE A 136 18.91 2.06 11.18
C ILE A 136 19.24 3.38 10.50
N LYS A 137 19.11 4.48 11.22
CA LYS A 137 19.48 5.82 10.71
C LYS A 137 20.96 5.91 10.35
N SER A 138 21.85 5.36 11.15
CA SER A 138 23.30 5.34 10.90
C SER A 138 23.65 4.61 9.60
N ARG A 139 22.96 3.52 9.27
CA ARG A 139 23.12 2.83 7.96
C ARG A 139 22.72 3.76 6.80
N LEU A 140 21.59 4.47 6.92
CA LEU A 140 21.17 5.45 5.92
C LEU A 140 22.17 6.61 5.80
N ASP A 141 22.63 7.13 6.93
CA ASP A 141 23.62 8.22 6.98
C ASP A 141 24.94 7.81 6.32
N SER A 142 25.37 6.56 6.53
CA SER A 142 26.55 6.01 5.88
C SER A 142 26.38 5.92 4.37
N ALA A 143 25.25 5.36 3.90
CA ALA A 143 24.93 5.28 2.48
C ALA A 143 24.87 6.66 1.80
N ILE A 144 24.29 7.65 2.49
CA ILE A 144 24.24 9.04 2.00
C ILE A 144 25.63 9.68 1.95
N ARG A 145 26.48 9.43 2.94
CA ARG A 145 27.80 10.07 3.08
C ARG A 145 28.84 9.50 2.11
N THR A 146 28.91 8.17 2.00
CA THR A 146 29.98 7.50 1.28
C THR A 146 29.86 7.58 -0.24
N GLY A 147 28.65 7.82 -0.77
CA GLY A 147 28.39 7.72 -2.21
C GLY A 147 28.56 6.31 -2.79
N VAL A 148 28.86 5.33 -1.94
CA VAL A 148 28.95 3.92 -2.32
C VAL A 148 27.52 3.37 -2.41
N PRO A 149 27.17 2.59 -3.47
CA PRO A 149 25.88 1.96 -3.55
C PRO A 149 25.60 1.13 -2.27
N PRO A 150 24.50 1.40 -1.57
CA PRO A 150 24.16 0.64 -0.38
C PRO A 150 23.79 -0.80 -0.75
N ASP A 151 23.76 -1.68 0.23
CA ASP A 151 23.13 -2.98 0.05
C ASP A 151 21.66 -2.82 -0.37
N PRO A 152 21.06 -3.81 -1.07
CA PRO A 152 19.70 -3.68 -1.61
C PRO A 152 18.65 -3.34 -0.55
N ARG A 153 18.82 -3.83 0.66
CA ARG A 153 17.90 -3.55 1.78
C ARG A 153 17.95 -2.09 2.21
N THR A 154 19.15 -1.54 2.36
CA THR A 154 19.35 -0.13 2.74
C THR A 154 18.90 0.81 1.60
N ALA A 155 19.14 0.43 0.34
CA ALA A 155 18.66 1.18 -0.81
C ALA A 155 17.13 1.24 -0.84
N ALA A 156 16.46 0.11 -0.66
CA ALA A 156 15.01 0.03 -0.63
C ALA A 156 14.40 0.81 0.53
N LEU A 157 14.99 0.73 1.72
CA LEU A 157 14.55 1.51 2.88
C LEU A 157 14.69 3.02 2.63
N ALA A 158 15.79 3.45 2.01
CA ALA A 158 16.02 4.84 1.62
C ALA A 158 14.96 5.32 0.61
N ALA A 159 14.66 4.50 -0.40
CA ALA A 159 13.63 4.78 -1.41
C ALA A 159 12.25 4.96 -0.77
N LEU A 160 11.86 4.05 0.12
CA LEU A 160 10.60 4.11 0.86
C LEU A 160 10.54 5.33 1.79
N ALA A 161 11.59 5.59 2.58
CA ALA A 161 11.66 6.75 3.46
C ALA A 161 11.51 8.08 2.69
N HIS A 162 12.09 8.15 1.48
CA HIS A 162 11.88 9.29 0.59
C HIS A 162 10.42 9.37 0.10
N ALA A 163 9.88 8.28 -0.42
CA ALA A 163 8.55 8.22 -1.01
C ALA A 163 7.43 8.59 -0.02
N VAL A 164 7.56 8.16 1.24
CA VAL A 164 6.60 8.52 2.31
C VAL A 164 6.83 9.90 2.91
N GLY A 165 7.86 10.66 2.46
CA GLY A 165 8.13 12.01 2.93
C GLY A 165 8.84 12.10 4.27
N LEU A 166 9.50 11.03 4.75
CA LEU A 166 10.27 11.04 6.00
C LEU A 166 11.56 11.88 5.92
N GLY A 167 11.96 12.33 4.74
CA GLY A 167 13.18 13.09 4.56
C GLY A 167 13.30 14.30 5.48
N LYS A 168 12.23 15.06 5.70
CA LYS A 168 12.22 16.22 6.60
C LYS A 168 12.29 15.82 8.09
N HIS A 169 11.70 14.70 8.43
CA HIS A 169 11.74 14.14 9.79
C HIS A 169 13.15 13.63 10.13
N LEU A 170 13.77 12.89 9.22
CA LEU A 170 15.10 12.31 9.40
C LEU A 170 16.23 13.35 9.29
N TYR A 171 16.07 14.33 8.42
CA TYR A 171 17.05 15.37 8.09
C TYR A 171 16.38 16.76 8.10
N PRO A 172 16.10 17.32 9.29
CA PRO A 172 15.41 18.59 9.43
C PRO A 172 16.27 19.78 8.97
N GLY A 173 15.65 20.93 8.86
CA GLY A 173 16.32 22.20 8.60
C GLY A 173 16.95 22.32 7.20
N ASN A 174 17.69 23.41 6.99
CA ASN A 174 18.40 23.68 5.74
C ASN A 174 19.63 22.79 5.57
N GLU A 175 20.30 22.45 6.67
CA GLU A 175 21.46 21.56 6.70
C GLU A 175 21.15 20.17 6.16
N GLY A 176 19.93 19.67 6.43
CA GLY A 176 19.46 18.38 5.90
C GLY A 176 19.14 18.36 4.41
N ARG A 177 19.22 19.48 3.69
CA ARG A 177 18.81 19.56 2.27
C ARG A 177 19.65 18.65 1.38
N SER A 178 20.96 18.63 1.56
CA SER A 178 21.87 17.77 0.81
C SER A 178 21.62 16.29 1.09
N SER A 179 21.39 15.92 2.35
CA SER A 179 21.04 14.54 2.74
C SER A 179 19.73 14.09 2.13
N ARG A 180 18.71 14.95 2.11
CA ARG A 180 17.42 14.66 1.44
C ARG A 180 17.56 14.50 -0.06
N SER A 181 18.44 15.27 -0.72
CA SER A 181 18.73 15.10 -2.15
C SER A 181 19.38 13.74 -2.42
N ARG A 182 20.43 13.42 -1.65
CA ARG A 182 21.13 12.13 -1.79
C ARG A 182 20.24 10.95 -1.44
N LEU A 183 19.34 11.07 -0.47
CA LEU A 183 18.34 10.05 -0.16
C LEU A 183 17.47 9.73 -1.38
N ARG A 184 17.07 10.75 -2.15
CA ARG A 184 16.35 10.59 -3.42
C ARG A 184 17.20 9.87 -4.46
N ASP A 185 18.47 10.16 -4.54
CA ASP A 185 19.36 9.57 -5.54
C ASP A 185 19.58 8.06 -5.32
N LEU A 186 19.46 7.59 -4.06
CA LEU A 186 19.56 6.19 -3.71
C LEU A 186 18.44 5.31 -4.32
N ILE A 187 17.30 5.90 -4.70
CA ILE A 187 16.17 5.18 -5.34
C ILE A 187 16.61 4.44 -6.61
N ARG A 188 17.59 4.98 -7.33
CA ARG A 188 18.04 4.45 -8.64
C ARG A 188 18.81 3.15 -8.53
N HIS A 189 19.25 2.78 -7.34
CA HIS A 189 20.15 1.65 -7.12
C HIS A 189 19.43 0.32 -6.84
N ASP A 190 18.11 0.36 -6.61
CA ASP A 190 17.31 -0.85 -6.36
C ASP A 190 16.04 -0.84 -7.23
N PRO A 191 15.94 -1.74 -8.23
CA PRO A 191 14.78 -1.79 -9.12
C PRO A 191 13.45 -2.01 -8.39
N MET A 192 13.42 -2.87 -7.36
CA MET A 192 12.21 -3.14 -6.61
C MET A 192 11.83 -1.98 -5.70
N GLY A 193 12.79 -1.43 -4.95
CA GLY A 193 12.59 -0.24 -4.13
C GLY A 193 12.18 0.96 -4.96
N GLY A 194 12.77 1.14 -6.15
CA GLY A 194 12.41 2.18 -7.10
C GLY A 194 10.97 2.03 -7.61
N LEU A 195 10.58 0.84 -8.06
CA LEU A 195 9.21 0.54 -8.50
C LEU A 195 8.19 0.86 -7.39
N VAL A 196 8.45 0.38 -6.18
CA VAL A 196 7.55 0.57 -5.04
C VAL A 196 7.50 2.04 -4.61
N ALA A 197 8.64 2.74 -4.57
CA ALA A 197 8.68 4.16 -4.23
C ALA A 197 7.88 5.02 -5.21
N HIS A 198 8.01 4.78 -6.51
CA HIS A 198 7.20 5.46 -7.53
C HIS A 198 5.72 5.17 -7.35
N ALA A 199 5.34 3.90 -7.13
CA ALA A 199 3.95 3.53 -6.91
C ALA A 199 3.35 4.16 -5.62
N VAL A 200 4.13 4.34 -4.55
CA VAL A 200 3.71 5.08 -3.35
C VAL A 200 3.44 6.54 -3.69
N MET A 201 4.36 7.19 -4.40
CA MET A 201 4.20 8.60 -4.82
C MET A 201 3.01 8.78 -5.77
N ASP A 202 2.80 7.86 -6.70
CA ASP A 202 1.68 7.87 -7.63
C ASP A 202 0.33 7.81 -6.89
N VAL A 203 0.20 6.90 -5.90
CA VAL A 203 -1.00 6.82 -5.08
C VAL A 203 -1.23 8.11 -4.29
N GLN A 204 -0.18 8.70 -3.72
CA GLN A 204 -0.27 9.99 -3.01
C GLN A 204 -0.75 11.13 -3.93
N ASN A 205 -0.34 11.10 -5.19
CA ASN A 205 -0.73 12.09 -6.21
C ASN A 205 -2.08 11.77 -6.88
N GLY A 206 -2.81 10.77 -6.39
CA GLY A 206 -4.12 10.37 -6.93
C GLY A 206 -4.06 9.50 -8.19
N VAL A 207 -2.88 9.09 -8.63
CA VAL A 207 -2.70 8.14 -9.72
C VAL A 207 -3.08 6.75 -9.23
N GLY A 208 -4.04 6.09 -9.89
CA GLY A 208 -4.49 4.75 -9.50
C GLY A 208 -5.75 4.71 -8.63
N ALA A 209 -6.29 5.85 -8.21
CA ALA A 209 -7.66 5.92 -7.73
C ALA A 209 -8.61 5.69 -8.91
N GLN A 210 -8.92 4.44 -9.22
CA GLN A 210 -10.05 4.17 -10.12
C GLN A 210 -11.31 4.73 -9.44
N PRO A 211 -12.09 5.60 -10.13
CA PRO A 211 -13.40 5.93 -9.65
C PRO A 211 -14.15 4.60 -9.49
N ARG A 212 -14.67 4.34 -8.30
CA ARG A 212 -15.61 3.23 -8.10
C ARG A 212 -16.70 3.43 -9.15
N ARG A 213 -16.74 2.59 -10.18
CA ARG A 213 -17.89 2.51 -11.07
C ARG A 213 -19.06 2.17 -10.17
N ASN A 214 -19.90 3.18 -9.95
CA ASN A 214 -21.19 2.97 -9.30
C ASN A 214 -21.98 2.07 -10.24
N PRO A 215 -22.33 0.83 -9.89
CA PRO A 215 -23.06 -0.07 -10.76
C PRO A 215 -24.46 0.46 -11.11
N ALA A 216 -24.92 1.53 -10.47
CA ALA A 216 -26.21 2.17 -10.69
C ALA A 216 -26.26 3.17 -11.86
N GLN A 217 -25.15 3.43 -12.59
CA GLN A 217 -25.14 4.40 -13.70
C GLN A 217 -24.94 3.76 -15.09
N GLY A 218 -25.28 2.50 -15.26
CA GLY A 218 -25.15 1.75 -16.51
C GLY A 218 -26.41 1.14 -17.06
N ALA A 219 -27.60 1.67 -16.75
CA ALA A 219 -28.79 1.35 -17.55
C ALA A 219 -28.85 2.32 -18.72
N PRO A 220 -28.76 1.86 -19.98
CA PRO A 220 -29.04 2.71 -21.12
C PRO A 220 -30.51 3.13 -21.04
N SER A 221 -30.75 4.44 -20.94
CA SER A 221 -32.06 5.05 -21.11
C SER A 221 -32.59 4.63 -22.48
N ALA A 222 -33.64 3.83 -22.51
CA ALA A 222 -34.38 3.56 -23.72
C ALA A 222 -34.92 4.88 -24.27
N PRO A 223 -34.90 5.10 -25.59
CA PRO A 223 -35.46 6.28 -26.19
C PRO A 223 -36.98 6.31 -26.05
N VAL A 224 -37.49 7.24 -25.27
CA VAL A 224 -38.91 7.59 -25.23
C VAL A 224 -39.17 8.42 -26.49
N GLY A 225 -40.06 7.93 -27.35
CA GLY A 225 -40.66 8.79 -28.38
C GLY A 225 -40.91 8.15 -29.74
N ALA A 226 -42.00 7.42 -29.90
CA ALA A 226 -42.78 7.45 -31.13
C ALA A 226 -44.25 7.17 -30.79
N ARG A 227 -45.06 8.21 -30.82
CA ARG A 227 -46.52 8.15 -30.86
C ARG A 227 -46.97 7.45 -32.16
N PRO A 228 -47.84 6.47 -32.16
CA PRO A 228 -48.55 6.09 -33.40
C PRO A 228 -49.74 7.03 -33.58
N VAL A 229 -49.79 7.63 -34.74
CA VAL A 229 -50.94 8.37 -35.31
C VAL A 229 -51.96 7.36 -35.76
N GLY A 230 -53.23 7.70 -35.59
CA GLY A 230 -54.43 6.89 -35.73
C GLY A 230 -54.67 6.20 -37.09
N GLY A 231 -55.48 5.19 -37.02
CA GLY A 231 -56.02 4.51 -38.19
C GLY A 231 -57.18 3.60 -37.79
N VAL A 232 -58.37 4.16 -37.87
CA VAL A 232 -59.67 3.61 -38.31
C VAL A 232 -60.08 2.16 -37.97
N PRO A 233 -61.25 1.93 -37.40
CA PRO A 233 -61.80 0.58 -37.13
C PRO A 233 -62.44 -0.03 -38.35
N MET A 234 -62.24 -1.34 -38.58
CA MET A 234 -63.03 -2.11 -39.53
C MET A 234 -63.58 -3.36 -38.85
N GLN A 235 -64.88 -3.50 -39.02
CA GLN A 235 -65.79 -4.48 -38.42
C GLN A 235 -65.64 -5.92 -38.93
N PRO A 236 -66.36 -6.92 -38.32
CA PRO A 236 -66.04 -8.33 -38.36
C PRO A 236 -66.75 -9.04 -39.50
N GLN A 237 -66.16 -10.08 -40.05
CA GLN A 237 -66.85 -11.09 -40.80
C GLN A 237 -66.84 -12.46 -40.15
N ARG A 238 -68.02 -12.97 -40.03
CA ARG A 238 -68.43 -14.30 -39.53
C ARG A 238 -68.06 -15.40 -40.53
N GLY A 239 -67.96 -16.59 -40.03
CA GLY A 239 -68.11 -17.91 -40.74
C GLY A 239 -66.81 -18.70 -40.63
N GLY A 240 -66.85 -19.92 -40.22
CA GLY A 240 -67.79 -20.97 -40.20
C GLY A 240 -67.18 -22.23 -39.63
N MET A 241 -68.02 -22.99 -39.07
CA MET A 241 -67.89 -24.33 -38.49
C MET A 241 -67.03 -25.33 -39.29
N ALA A 242 -66.31 -26.20 -38.57
CA ALA A 242 -66.52 -27.71 -38.71
C ALA A 242 -65.44 -28.42 -37.85
N ARG A 243 -65.85 -29.04 -36.81
CA ARG A 243 -66.00 -30.55 -36.56
C ARG A 243 -64.67 -31.31 -36.40
N VAL A 244 -64.57 -31.83 -35.20
CA VAL A 244 -63.88 -33.04 -34.71
C VAL A 244 -64.25 -34.27 -35.57
N PRO A 245 -63.47 -35.42 -35.67
CA PRO A 245 -63.18 -36.26 -34.54
C PRO A 245 -61.78 -36.95 -34.51
N ALA A 246 -61.46 -37.34 -33.32
CA ALA A 246 -60.89 -38.55 -32.75
C ALA A 246 -60.28 -39.64 -33.67
N HIS A 247 -59.05 -39.98 -33.38
CA HIS A 247 -58.63 -41.36 -32.98
C HIS A 247 -57.30 -41.24 -32.21
#